data_62960b6a322884f679f1c38c80353713
#
_entry.id   62960b6a322884f679f1c38c80353713
#
_cell.length_a   1.000
_cell.length_b   1.000
_cell.length_c   1.000
_cell.angle_alpha   90.00
_cell.angle_beta   90.00
_cell.angle_gamma   90.00
#
_symmetry.space_group_name_H-M   'P 1'
#
loop_
_entity.id
_entity.type
_entity.pdbx_description
1 polymer ?
#
loop_
_entity_poly.entity_id
_entity_poly.type
_entity_poly.pdbx_seq_one_letter_code
_entity_poly.pdbx_strand_id
1 'polypeptide(L)'
;MRYDFGNVYKEIRESKGLTQEEVCGSVLSRTSLSKIESGKTTPKYENMEFLLRQINMSFEEFEYICNLYQPSERSTIMQTYLNMGSILGTSELEKLFQKCQDYLKTHHDLPIEEIRNMLEIVIHIRQHGTEQLSDQVK
;
A
#
# COMPACT_ATOMS: atom_id res chain seq x y z
N MET A 1 3.73 5.56 -10.90
CA MET A 1 4.18 5.46 -9.50
C MET A 1 4.07 6.80 -8.81
N ARG A 2 3.56 6.83 -7.58
CA ARG A 2 3.36 8.07 -6.82
C ARG A 2 4.63 8.66 -6.26
N TYR A 3 5.72 7.94 -6.32
CA TYR A 3 7.00 8.34 -5.73
C TYR A 3 8.10 8.11 -6.76
N ASP A 4 9.23 8.74 -6.54
CA ASP A 4 10.40 8.59 -7.38
C ASP A 4 11.16 7.32 -7.00
N PHE A 5 10.86 6.22 -7.70
CA PHE A 5 11.52 4.95 -7.50
C PHE A 5 13.05 5.09 -7.60
N GLY A 6 13.49 5.77 -8.64
CA GLY A 6 14.92 5.86 -8.92
C GLY A 6 15.72 6.56 -7.83
N ASN A 7 15.21 7.68 -7.34
CA ASN A 7 15.88 8.44 -6.29
C ASN A 7 15.95 7.66 -4.99
N VAL A 8 14.85 7.03 -4.59
CA VAL A 8 14.80 6.20 -3.38
C VAL A 8 15.72 4.99 -3.53
N TYR A 9 15.69 4.34 -4.69
CA TYR A 9 16.56 3.20 -4.98
C TYR A 9 18.05 3.60 -4.83
N LYS A 10 18.42 4.74 -5.39
CA LYS A 10 19.79 5.25 -5.30
C LYS A 10 20.21 5.46 -3.85
N GLU A 11 19.37 6.08 -3.05
CA GLU A 11 19.66 6.33 -1.64
C GLU A 11 19.89 5.02 -0.88
N ILE A 12 19.02 4.02 -1.11
CA ILE A 12 19.17 2.73 -0.45
C ILE A 12 20.44 2.02 -0.93
N ARG A 13 20.67 2.01 -2.24
CA ARG A 13 21.87 1.39 -2.82
C ARG A 13 23.14 1.99 -2.21
N GLU A 14 23.22 3.31 -2.15
CA GLU A 14 24.38 4.01 -1.60
C GLU A 14 24.53 3.73 -0.10
N SER A 15 23.42 3.68 0.64
CA SER A 15 23.46 3.37 2.06
C SER A 15 24.00 1.98 2.35
N LYS A 16 23.83 1.06 1.41
CA LYS A 16 24.36 -0.32 1.50
C LYS A 16 25.77 -0.44 0.96
N GLY A 17 26.34 0.64 0.45
CA GLY A 17 27.68 0.63 -0.12
C GLY A 17 27.81 -0.11 -1.44
N LEU A 18 26.72 -0.26 -2.18
CA LEU A 18 26.70 -0.96 -3.46
C LEU A 18 26.89 0.01 -4.63
N THR A 19 27.71 -0.38 -5.60
CA THR A 19 27.91 0.41 -6.82
C THR A 19 26.79 0.14 -7.83
N GLN A 20 26.62 1.05 -8.78
CA GLN A 20 25.70 0.83 -9.89
C GLN A 20 26.07 -0.45 -10.67
N GLU A 21 27.35 -0.66 -10.89
CA GLU A 21 27.82 -1.83 -11.61
C GLU A 21 27.46 -3.13 -10.90
N GLU A 22 27.61 -3.17 -9.59
CA GLU A 22 27.26 -4.34 -8.80
C GLU A 22 25.78 -4.70 -8.90
N VAL A 23 24.90 -3.71 -8.82
CA VAL A 23 23.44 -3.97 -8.86
C VAL A 23 22.93 -4.21 -10.28
N CYS A 24 23.62 -3.71 -11.30
CA CYS A 24 23.23 -3.94 -12.69
C CYS A 24 23.49 -5.38 -13.15
N GLY A 25 24.58 -5.98 -12.67
CA GLY A 25 24.98 -7.32 -13.11
C GLY A 25 25.07 -7.40 -14.63
N SER A 26 24.51 -8.45 -15.21
CA SER A 26 24.44 -8.64 -16.66
C SER A 26 23.08 -8.23 -17.25
N VAL A 27 22.17 -7.71 -16.45
CA VAL A 27 20.78 -7.45 -16.85
C VAL A 27 20.58 -6.02 -17.35
N LEU A 28 21.22 -5.05 -16.69
CA LEU A 28 21.08 -3.63 -17.02
C LEU A 28 22.44 -3.00 -17.26
N SER A 29 22.47 -1.97 -18.11
CA SER A 29 23.66 -1.15 -18.28
C SER A 29 23.69 -0.06 -17.20
N ARG A 30 24.90 0.41 -16.87
CA ARG A 30 25.08 1.56 -15.96
C ARG A 30 24.33 2.79 -16.45
N THR A 31 24.32 3.00 -17.77
CA THR A 31 23.63 4.11 -18.39
C THR A 31 22.12 4.02 -18.14
N SER A 32 21.55 2.83 -18.31
CA SER A 32 20.12 2.60 -18.03
C SER A 32 19.80 2.84 -16.56
N LEU A 33 20.61 2.33 -15.65
CA LEU A 33 20.40 2.53 -14.22
C LEU A 33 20.52 4.01 -13.84
N SER A 34 21.51 4.72 -14.41
CA SER A 34 21.66 6.15 -14.16
C SER A 34 20.41 6.94 -14.56
N LYS A 35 19.80 6.59 -15.68
CA LYS A 35 18.55 7.21 -16.12
C LYS A 35 17.40 6.92 -15.18
N ILE A 36 17.33 5.68 -14.67
CA ILE A 36 16.31 5.30 -13.69
C ILE A 36 16.52 6.09 -12.38
N GLU A 37 17.74 6.11 -11.87
CA GLU A 37 18.07 6.77 -10.61
C GLU A 37 17.89 8.28 -10.65
N SER A 38 18.06 8.88 -11.83
CA SER A 38 17.83 10.32 -12.01
C SER A 38 16.38 10.68 -12.32
N GLY A 39 15.50 9.69 -12.42
CA GLY A 39 14.09 9.92 -12.71
C GLY A 39 13.76 10.15 -14.18
N LYS A 40 14.73 10.01 -15.07
CA LYS A 40 14.51 10.22 -16.50
C LYS A 40 13.70 9.10 -17.16
N THR A 41 13.82 7.88 -16.63
CA THR A 41 13.06 6.74 -17.13
C THR A 41 12.48 5.97 -15.94
N THR A 42 11.33 5.34 -16.17
CA THR A 42 10.73 4.42 -15.20
C THR A 42 11.09 3.00 -15.61
N PRO A 43 11.60 2.15 -14.69
CA PRO A 43 11.94 0.78 -15.05
C PRO A 43 10.70 -0.05 -15.35
N LYS A 44 10.84 -1.03 -16.24
CA LYS A 44 9.81 -2.06 -16.42
C LYS A 44 9.72 -2.89 -15.14
N TYR A 45 8.57 -3.52 -14.91
CA TYR A 45 8.35 -4.33 -13.71
C TYR A 45 9.46 -5.37 -13.50
N GLU A 46 9.86 -6.06 -14.56
CA GLU A 46 10.90 -7.10 -14.48
C GLU A 46 12.23 -6.53 -14.00
N ASN A 47 12.60 -5.37 -14.52
CA ASN A 47 13.84 -4.70 -14.11
C ASN A 47 13.74 -4.17 -12.68
N MET A 48 12.57 -3.66 -12.30
CA MET A 48 12.30 -3.21 -10.93
C MET A 48 12.46 -4.36 -9.94
N GLU A 49 11.87 -5.51 -10.24
CA GLU A 49 12.00 -6.70 -9.41
C GLU A 49 13.45 -7.15 -9.28
N PHE A 50 14.18 -7.18 -10.42
CA PHE A 50 15.58 -7.53 -10.42
C PHE A 50 16.40 -6.59 -9.54
N LEU A 51 16.22 -5.27 -9.71
CA LEU A 51 16.96 -4.27 -8.95
C LEU A 51 16.69 -4.38 -7.45
N LEU A 52 15.46 -4.66 -7.05
CA LEU A 52 15.12 -4.83 -5.65
C LEU A 52 15.79 -6.07 -5.05
N ARG A 53 15.90 -7.15 -5.82
CA ARG A 53 16.63 -8.34 -5.37
C ARG A 53 18.12 -8.04 -5.14
N GLN A 54 18.69 -7.17 -5.96
CA GLN A 54 20.11 -6.82 -5.83
C GLN A 54 20.41 -6.07 -4.53
N ILE A 55 19.43 -5.36 -3.98
CA ILE A 55 19.55 -4.69 -2.69
C ILE A 55 18.89 -5.49 -1.56
N ASN A 56 18.54 -6.76 -1.85
CA ASN A 56 17.95 -7.69 -0.90
C ASN A 56 16.69 -7.13 -0.21
N MET A 57 15.79 -6.61 -1.01
CA MET A 57 14.58 -5.96 -0.54
C MET A 57 13.37 -6.44 -1.34
N SER A 58 12.24 -6.66 -0.65
CA SER A 58 10.99 -6.96 -1.33
C SER A 58 10.34 -5.66 -1.81
N PHE A 59 9.39 -5.80 -2.73
CA PHE A 59 8.63 -4.63 -3.21
C PHE A 59 7.87 -3.97 -2.07
N GLU A 60 7.31 -4.74 -1.17
CA GLU A 60 6.56 -4.22 -0.01
C GLU A 60 7.45 -3.42 0.93
N GLU A 61 8.64 -3.93 1.22
CA GLU A 61 9.62 -3.21 2.05
C GLU A 61 10.04 -1.91 1.40
N PHE A 62 10.29 -1.93 0.10
CA PHE A 62 10.67 -0.75 -0.65
C PHE A 62 9.55 0.28 -0.65
N GLU A 63 8.33 -0.15 -0.90
CA GLU A 63 7.17 0.74 -0.89
C GLU A 63 6.97 1.40 0.48
N TYR A 64 7.19 0.65 1.55
CA TYR A 64 7.13 1.19 2.92
C TYR A 64 8.12 2.33 3.13
N ILE A 65 9.35 2.15 2.64
CA ILE A 65 10.37 3.20 2.72
C ILE A 65 9.98 4.40 1.87
N CYS A 66 9.48 4.17 0.65
CA CYS A 66 9.04 5.24 -0.23
C CYS A 66 7.94 6.11 0.39
N ASN A 67 7.12 5.53 1.26
CA ASN A 67 6.08 6.23 1.98
C ASN A 67 6.58 6.82 3.30
N LEU A 68 7.89 7.04 3.43
CA LEU A 68 8.53 7.62 4.60
C LEU A 68 8.21 6.85 5.90
N TYR A 69 8.29 5.51 5.80
CA TYR A 69 7.98 4.60 6.89
C TYR A 69 6.52 4.65 7.33
N GLN A 70 5.64 5.16 6.45
CA GLN A 70 4.20 5.14 6.67
C GLN A 70 3.58 4.06 5.80
N PRO A 71 2.68 3.23 6.33
CA PRO A 71 1.94 2.30 5.47
C PRO A 71 1.02 3.08 4.53
N SER A 72 0.70 2.49 3.38
CA SER A 72 -0.26 3.10 2.46
C SER A 72 -1.65 3.16 3.10
N GLU A 73 -2.51 4.04 2.59
CA GLU A 73 -3.90 4.15 3.07
C GLU A 73 -4.60 2.80 3.00
N ARG A 74 -4.42 2.08 1.89
CA ARG A 74 -5.03 0.76 1.70
C ARG A 74 -4.51 -0.24 2.74
N SER A 75 -3.20 -0.28 2.95
CA SER A 75 -2.60 -1.16 3.95
C SER A 75 -3.10 -0.85 5.35
N THR A 76 -3.24 0.43 5.68
CA THR A 76 -3.76 0.85 6.99
C THR A 76 -5.19 0.35 7.19
N ILE A 77 -6.05 0.50 6.19
CA ILE A 77 -7.43 0.02 6.24
C ILE A 77 -7.46 -1.51 6.42
N MET A 78 -6.70 -2.24 5.60
CA MET A 78 -6.65 -3.70 5.65
C MET A 78 -6.15 -4.20 7.00
N GLN A 79 -5.06 -3.62 7.52
CA GLN A 79 -4.49 -4.01 8.81
C GLN A 79 -5.46 -3.75 9.96
N THR A 80 -6.07 -2.57 9.96
CA THR A 80 -7.04 -2.22 11.01
C THR A 80 -8.22 -3.19 10.98
N TYR A 81 -8.73 -3.49 9.79
CA TYR A 81 -9.87 -4.42 9.63
C TYR A 81 -9.51 -5.83 10.10
N LEU A 82 -8.35 -6.35 9.69
CA LEU A 82 -7.92 -7.70 10.05
C LEU A 82 -7.63 -7.87 11.54
N ASN A 83 -7.19 -6.80 12.19
CA ASN A 83 -6.89 -6.80 13.61
C ASN A 83 -8.09 -6.37 14.47
N MET A 84 -9.23 -6.14 13.83
CA MET A 84 -10.46 -5.79 14.53
C MET A 84 -10.96 -6.95 15.38
N GLY A 85 -10.95 -6.77 16.69
CA GLY A 85 -11.62 -7.68 17.58
C GLY A 85 -13.08 -7.28 17.78
N SER A 86 -13.85 -8.15 18.43
CA SER A 86 -15.24 -7.87 18.78
C SER A 86 -15.41 -6.74 19.78
N ILE A 87 -14.30 -6.18 20.27
CA ILE A 87 -14.25 -5.21 21.37
C ILE A 87 -14.19 -3.75 20.87
N LEU A 88 -14.08 -3.52 19.55
CA LEU A 88 -13.99 -2.15 19.03
C LEU A 88 -15.28 -1.40 19.24
N GLY A 89 -15.15 -0.16 19.73
CA GLY A 89 -16.28 0.72 19.93
C GLY A 89 -16.86 1.22 18.60
N THR A 90 -18.11 1.65 18.63
CA THR A 90 -18.80 2.18 17.45
C THR A 90 -18.06 3.35 16.83
N SER A 91 -17.47 4.22 17.66
CA SER A 91 -16.67 5.36 17.19
C SER A 91 -15.48 4.93 16.32
N GLU A 92 -14.79 3.86 16.71
CA GLU A 92 -13.65 3.34 15.96
C GLU A 92 -14.08 2.71 14.64
N LEU A 93 -15.23 2.02 14.64
CA LEU A 93 -15.80 1.46 13.43
C LEU A 93 -16.21 2.57 12.45
N GLU A 94 -16.78 3.66 12.95
CA GLU A 94 -17.15 4.80 12.12
C GLU A 94 -15.94 5.49 11.53
N LYS A 95 -14.84 5.60 12.28
CA LYS A 95 -13.58 6.14 11.77
C LYS A 95 -13.02 5.29 10.64
N LEU A 96 -13.03 3.97 10.81
CA LEU A 96 -12.55 3.07 9.76
C LEU A 96 -13.47 3.13 8.53
N PHE A 97 -14.78 3.17 8.74
CA PHE A 97 -15.75 3.35 7.67
C PHE A 97 -15.46 4.62 6.88
N GLN A 98 -15.20 5.73 7.57
CA GLN A 98 -14.89 7.00 6.92
C GLN A 98 -13.59 6.93 6.11
N LYS A 99 -12.58 6.25 6.61
CA LYS A 99 -11.33 6.03 5.86
C LYS A 99 -11.58 5.26 4.57
N CYS A 100 -12.45 4.24 4.62
CA CYS A 100 -12.84 3.50 3.41
C CYS A 100 -13.56 4.41 2.41
N GLN A 101 -14.49 5.23 2.88
CA GLN A 101 -15.24 6.15 2.04
C GLN A 101 -14.31 7.15 1.35
N ASP A 102 -13.38 7.74 2.10
CA ASP A 102 -12.43 8.71 1.55
C ASP A 102 -11.50 8.07 0.53
N TYR A 103 -11.00 6.88 0.81
CA TYR A 103 -10.15 6.14 -0.11
C TYR A 103 -10.89 5.80 -1.41
N LEU A 104 -12.13 5.35 -1.29
CA LEU A 104 -12.94 4.94 -2.45
C LEU A 104 -13.40 6.09 -3.34
N LYS A 105 -13.28 7.34 -2.88
CA LYS A 105 -13.55 8.51 -3.74
C LYS A 105 -12.58 8.60 -4.90
N THR A 106 -11.35 8.13 -4.71
CA THR A 106 -10.26 8.26 -5.69
C THR A 106 -9.71 6.92 -6.18
N HIS A 107 -10.17 5.80 -5.62
CA HIS A 107 -9.66 4.47 -5.93
C HIS A 107 -10.80 3.49 -6.20
N HIS A 108 -10.61 2.66 -7.19
CA HIS A 108 -11.54 1.57 -7.51
C HIS A 108 -10.96 0.28 -6.95
N ASP A 109 -11.52 -0.19 -5.84
CA ASP A 109 -10.90 -1.26 -5.04
C ASP A 109 -12.00 -2.12 -4.41
N LEU A 110 -12.27 -3.27 -5.02
CA LEU A 110 -13.34 -4.15 -4.58
C LEU A 110 -13.17 -4.67 -3.15
N PRO A 111 -11.98 -5.16 -2.72
CA PRO A 111 -11.80 -5.56 -1.33
C PRO A 111 -12.12 -4.45 -0.32
N ILE A 112 -11.77 -3.21 -0.61
CA ILE A 112 -12.07 -2.09 0.27
C ILE A 112 -13.57 -1.77 0.27
N GLU A 113 -14.23 -1.90 -0.88
CA GLU A 113 -15.69 -1.76 -0.96
C GLU A 113 -16.39 -2.80 -0.08
N GLU A 114 -15.90 -4.03 -0.08
CA GLU A 114 -16.45 -5.10 0.75
C GLU A 114 -16.27 -4.81 2.23
N ILE A 115 -15.11 -4.29 2.62
CA ILE A 115 -14.85 -3.87 4.00
C ILE A 115 -15.82 -2.76 4.40
N ARG A 116 -15.97 -1.74 3.55
CA ARG A 116 -16.91 -0.64 3.80
C ARG A 116 -18.34 -1.16 4.00
N ASN A 117 -18.77 -2.06 3.13
CA ASN A 117 -20.12 -2.59 3.21
C ASN A 117 -20.34 -3.39 4.51
N MET A 118 -19.35 -4.19 4.89
CA MET A 118 -19.42 -4.95 6.14
C MET A 118 -19.45 -4.03 7.36
N LEU A 119 -18.66 -2.97 7.37
CA LEU A 119 -18.64 -1.98 8.42
C LEU A 119 -19.98 -1.25 8.54
N GLU A 120 -20.57 -0.91 7.40
CA GLU A 120 -21.89 -0.27 7.37
C GLU A 120 -22.95 -1.15 8.05
N ILE A 121 -22.94 -2.44 7.74
CA ILE A 121 -23.85 -3.42 8.34
C ILE A 121 -23.64 -3.49 9.86
N VAL A 122 -22.39 -3.63 10.30
CA VAL A 122 -22.07 -3.77 11.73
C VAL A 122 -22.46 -2.51 12.50
N ILE A 123 -22.16 -1.34 11.95
CA ILE A 123 -22.51 -0.06 12.57
C ILE A 123 -24.02 0.06 12.69
N HIS A 124 -24.76 -0.31 11.64
CA HIS A 124 -26.21 -0.27 11.65
C HIS A 124 -26.79 -1.18 12.75
N ILE A 125 -26.28 -2.40 12.84
CA ILE A 125 -26.72 -3.34 13.89
C ILE A 125 -26.49 -2.77 15.29
N ARG A 126 -25.33 -2.16 15.52
CA ARG A 126 -25.02 -1.59 16.84
C ARG A 126 -25.88 -0.39 17.20
N GLN A 127 -26.30 0.38 16.19
CA GLN A 127 -27.12 1.59 16.42
C GLN A 127 -28.60 1.27 16.51
N HIS A 128 -29.09 0.28 15.74
CA HIS A 128 -30.53 0.05 15.56
C HIS A 128 -30.99 -1.36 15.95
N GLY A 129 -30.04 -2.27 16.16
CA GLY A 129 -30.34 -3.67 16.46
C GLY A 129 -30.58 -4.51 15.21
N THR A 130 -30.65 -5.83 15.43
CA THR A 130 -30.72 -6.83 14.35
C THR A 130 -32.08 -6.88 13.64
N GLU A 131 -33.15 -6.48 14.30
CA GLU A 131 -34.49 -6.50 13.74
C GLU A 131 -34.62 -5.58 12.52
N GLN A 132 -34.05 -4.38 12.60
CA GLN A 132 -34.08 -3.43 11.49
C GLN A 132 -33.23 -3.88 10.32
N LEU A 133 -32.15 -4.63 10.57
CA LEU A 133 -31.32 -5.17 9.50
C LEU A 133 -32.07 -6.17 8.65
N SER A 134 -32.87 -7.04 9.26
CA SER A 134 -33.63 -8.05 8.51
C SER A 134 -34.68 -7.41 7.57
N ASP A 135 -35.22 -6.26 7.94
CA ASP A 135 -36.14 -5.53 7.09
C ASP A 135 -35.44 -4.86 5.90
N GLN A 136 -34.20 -4.43 6.07
CA GLN A 136 -33.41 -3.84 4.97
C GLN A 136 -32.90 -4.87 3.99
N VAL A 137 -32.66 -6.09 4.41
CA VAL A 137 -32.17 -7.17 3.56
C VAL A 137 -33.29 -7.79 2.72
N LYS A 138 -34.52 -7.60 3.11
CA LYS A 138 -35.68 -8.01 2.32
C LYS A 138 -35.97 -7.01 1.19
#